data_33279a87616d1fd75397784a5360ae94
#
_entry.id   33279a87616d1fd75397784a5360ae94
#
_cell.length_a   1.000
_cell.length_b   1.000
_cell.length_c   1.000
_cell.angle_alpha   90.00
_cell.angle_beta   90.00
_cell.angle_gamma   90.00
#
_symmetry.space_group_name_H-M   'P 1'
#
loop_
_entity.id
_entity.type
_entity.pdbx_description
1 polymer ?
#
loop_
_entity_poly.entity_id
_entity_poly.type
_entity_poly.pdbx_seq_one_letter_code
_entity_poly.pdbx_strand_id
1 'polypeptide(L)' 'MRQVILIPDPDGGYTVEVPSLPGCISEGETVEEAIANIREAIELHIESMIAHAH' A
#
# COMPACT_ATOMS: atom_id res chain seq x y z
N MET A 1 0.49 -12.89 -6.97
CA MET A 1 0.95 -11.49 -6.79
C MET A 1 -0.25 -10.57 -6.59
N ARG A 2 -0.18 -9.69 -5.60
CA ARG A 2 -1.29 -8.76 -5.36
C ARG A 2 -1.26 -7.63 -6.37
N GLN A 3 -2.43 -7.22 -6.79
CA GLN A 3 -2.58 -6.08 -7.67
C GLN A 3 -2.58 -4.79 -6.86
N VAL A 4 -1.88 -3.78 -7.32
CA VAL A 4 -1.87 -2.46 -6.72
C VAL A 4 -2.33 -1.42 -7.73
N ILE A 5 -2.95 -0.36 -7.25
CA ILE A 5 -3.39 0.75 -8.09
C ILE A 5 -2.54 1.96 -7.74
N LEU A 6 -1.92 2.54 -8.73
CA LEU A 6 -1.09 3.73 -8.60
C LEU A 6 -1.83 4.94 -9.15
N ILE A 7 -1.97 5.97 -8.33
CA ILE A 7 -2.73 7.17 -8.68
C ILE A 7 -1.80 8.36 -8.56
N PRO A 8 -1.49 9.07 -9.66
CA PRO A 8 -0.68 10.29 -9.57
C PRO A 8 -1.47 11.39 -8.87
N ASP A 9 -0.80 12.09 -7.95
CA ASP A 9 -1.41 13.17 -7.19
C ASP A 9 -1.20 14.51 -7.90
N PRO A 10 -2.16 15.43 -7.83
CA PRO A 10 -2.04 16.75 -8.48
C PRO A 10 -0.84 17.57 -7.99
N ASP A 11 -0.46 17.40 -6.74
CA ASP A 11 0.64 18.15 -6.11
C ASP A 11 2.00 17.47 -6.30
N GLY A 12 2.06 16.42 -7.09
CA GLY A 12 3.23 15.59 -7.25
C GLY A 12 3.16 14.37 -6.33
N GLY A 13 3.94 13.35 -6.68
CA GLY A 13 3.91 12.11 -5.94
C GLY A 13 2.80 11.17 -6.39
N TYR A 14 2.64 10.09 -5.66
CA TYR A 14 1.72 9.01 -6.02
C TYR A 14 1.05 8.44 -4.77
N THR A 15 -0.23 8.14 -4.91
CA THR A 15 -0.95 7.35 -3.92
C THR A 15 -1.06 5.93 -4.48
N VAL A 16 -0.88 4.94 -3.64
CA VAL A 16 -0.99 3.54 -4.04
C VAL A 16 -1.93 2.81 -3.09
N GLU A 17 -2.79 1.97 -3.65
CA GLU A 17 -3.73 1.20 -2.84
C GLU A 17 -3.79 -0.24 -3.30
N VAL A 18 -4.19 -1.13 -2.40
CA VAL A 18 -4.34 -2.56 -2.66
C VAL A 18 -5.82 -2.90 -2.59
N PRO A 19 -6.50 -3.12 -3.75
CA PRO A 19 -7.94 -3.40 -3.75
C PRO A 19 -8.34 -4.63 -2.95
N SER A 20 -7.47 -5.64 -2.88
CA SER A 20 -7.76 -6.88 -2.16
C SER A 20 -7.60 -6.75 -0.64
N LEU A 21 -7.05 -5.64 -0.16
CA LEU A 21 -6.84 -5.39 1.26
C LEU A 21 -7.44 -4.03 1.62
N PRO A 22 -8.72 -3.97 1.99
CA PRO A 22 -9.38 -2.71 2.32
C PRO A 22 -8.61 -1.93 3.40
N GLY A 23 -8.40 -0.66 3.15
CA GLY A 23 -7.65 0.21 4.06
C GLY A 23 -6.14 0.16 3.90
N CYS A 24 -5.63 -0.69 3.02
CA CYS A 24 -4.19 -0.76 2.76
C CYS A 24 -3.82 0.26 1.69
N ILE A 25 -3.42 1.45 2.14
CA ILE A 25 -3.10 2.59 1.27
C ILE A 25 -1.77 3.17 1.74
N SER A 26 -0.95 3.60 0.77
CA SER A 26 0.29 4.30 1.07
C SER A 26 0.56 5.34 0.00
N GLU A 27 1.66 6.06 0.13
CA GLU A 27 2.03 7.11 -0.83
C GLU A 27 3.55 7.23 -0.90
N GLY A 28 4.03 7.92 -1.93
CA GLY A 28 5.44 8.19 -2.11
C GLY A 28 5.63 9.29 -3.15
N GLU A 29 6.79 9.93 -3.17
CA GLU A 29 7.09 10.97 -4.13
C GLU A 29 7.40 10.43 -5.52
N THR A 30 7.85 9.18 -5.58
CA THR A 30 8.13 8.49 -6.84
C THR A 30 7.37 7.16 -6.86
N VAL A 31 7.27 6.56 -8.05
CA VAL A 31 6.66 5.24 -8.19
C VAL A 31 7.41 4.21 -7.34
N GLU A 32 8.74 4.25 -7.38
CA GLU A 32 9.55 3.31 -6.60
C GLU A 32 9.31 3.44 -5.11
N GLU A 33 9.25 4.68 -4.62
CA GLU A 33 8.98 4.95 -3.23
C GLU A 33 7.58 4.50 -2.82
N ALA A 34 6.58 4.80 -3.64
CA ALA A 34 5.21 4.37 -3.37
C ALA A 34 5.10 2.84 -3.31
N ILE A 35 5.76 2.14 -4.23
CA ILE A 35 5.76 0.68 -4.25
C ILE A 35 6.47 0.11 -3.01
N ALA A 36 7.60 0.68 -2.62
CA ALA A 36 8.31 0.25 -1.42
C ALA A 36 7.44 0.44 -0.18
N ASN A 37 6.77 1.59 -0.09
CA ASN A 37 5.91 1.90 1.04
C ASN A 37 4.68 0.99 1.11
N ILE A 38 4.07 0.68 -0.03
CA ILE A 38 2.90 -0.21 -0.02
C ILE A 38 3.29 -1.66 0.34
N ARG A 39 4.47 -2.10 -0.03
CA ARG A 39 4.97 -3.42 0.37
C ARG A 39 5.05 -3.53 1.87
N GLU A 40 5.63 -2.52 2.52
CA GLU A 40 5.72 -2.46 3.96
C GLU A 40 4.33 -2.42 4.60
N ALA A 41 3.42 -1.62 4.04
CA ALA A 41 2.05 -1.54 4.52
C ALA A 41 1.32 -2.88 4.40
N ILE A 42 1.53 -3.62 3.32
CA ILE A 42 0.94 -4.96 3.13
C ILE A 42 1.46 -5.92 4.20
N GLU A 43 2.75 -5.93 4.44
CA GLU A 43 3.35 -6.81 5.45
C GLU A 43 2.79 -6.52 6.84
N LEU A 44 2.71 -5.25 7.22
CA LEU A 44 2.16 -4.85 8.51
C LEU A 44 0.68 -5.19 8.62
N HIS A 45 -0.07 -5.03 7.54
CA HIS A 45 -1.48 -5.35 7.51
C HIS A 45 -1.73 -6.84 7.73
N ILE A 46 -0.95 -7.68 7.04
CA ILE A 46 -1.05 -9.14 7.17
C ILE A 46 -0.63 -9.58 8.57
N GLU A 47 0.44 -9.05 9.11
CA GLU A 47 0.88 -9.35 10.47
C GLU A 47 -0.21 -9.00 11.48
N SER A 48 -0.84 -7.84 11.33
CA SER A 48 -1.93 -7.41 12.21
C SER A 48 -3.10 -8.39 12.16
N MET A 49 -3.46 -8.85 10.95
CA MET A 49 -4.52 -9.82 10.78
C MET A 49 -4.19 -11.16 11.45
N ILE A 50 -2.97 -11.62 11.29
CA ILE A 50 -2.51 -12.87 11.92
C ILE A 50 -2.51 -12.73 13.43
N ALA A 51 -2.04 -11.61 13.96
CA ALA A 51 -2.00 -11.34 15.38
C ALA A 51 -3.39 -11.30 16.03
N HIS A 52 -4.40 -10.93 15.27
CA HIS A 52 -5.78 -10.85 15.73
C HIS A 52 -6.61 -12.10 15.45
N ALA A 53 -6.04 -13.07 14.76
CA ALA A 53 -6.75 -14.29 14.34
C ALA A 53 -6.62 -15.43 15.33
N HIS A 54 -6.88 -15.16 16.57
CA HIS A 54 -6.82 -16.19 17.62
C HIS A 54 -8.15 -16.84 17.86
#